data_2b50a61424fe4a263386ae3eac6aa0df
#
_entry.id   2b50a61424fe4a263386ae3eac6aa0df
#
_cell.length_a   1.000
_cell.length_b   1.000
_cell.length_c   1.000
_cell.angle_alpha   90.00
_cell.angle_beta   90.00
_cell.angle_gamma   90.00
#
_symmetry.space_group_name_H-M   'P 1'
#
loop_
_entity.id
_entity.type
_entity.pdbx_description
1 polymer ?
#
loop_
_entity_poly.entity_id
_entity_poly.type
_entity_poly.pdbx_seq_one_letter_code
_entity_poly.pdbx_strand_id
1 'polypeptide(L)'
;MQQLALFNTIDLKPMADDRIRSYRGDAIAVLKQRLAAGDRWDYCLTSPPYYGQIDYGHEGQHGLEDSLDAYLDTLQQVFRLVYQGLAEGGVCWIVIGDTSNNYSPVRAKGQRRQAGDWLYRRSLEDDYREKEPLLVPIRLAERLRADGWVMRKILIWDKGQSSQVGKGDAPPETHEYVLMLGKSGKNGRPMLNAKPLRSSVLVHRPCGHPSHPCPFPDSLVHELLSSATVAGATVLDPYFGTGTTGRVASLLGMKSIGIDLGA
;
A
#
# COMPACT_ATOMS: atom_id res chain seq x y z
N MET A 1 -18.51 22.73 -10.25
CA MET A 1 -19.03 21.84 -9.19
C MET A 1 -19.91 20.67 -9.68
N GLN A 2 -20.05 20.44 -10.98
CA GLN A 2 -20.92 19.37 -11.54
C GLN A 2 -20.18 18.12 -12.08
N GLN A 3 -18.85 18.09 -12.06
CA GLN A 3 -18.07 16.95 -12.60
C GLN A 3 -17.58 15.94 -11.55
N LEU A 4 -17.80 16.20 -10.26
CA LEU A 4 -17.41 15.28 -9.17
C LEU A 4 -18.47 14.23 -8.79
N ALA A 5 -19.65 14.31 -9.39
CA ALA A 5 -20.78 13.42 -9.04
C ALA A 5 -20.84 12.10 -9.86
N LEU A 6 -19.99 11.92 -10.88
CA LEU A 6 -20.09 10.80 -11.82
C LEU A 6 -19.28 9.55 -11.42
N PHE A 7 -18.49 9.59 -10.34
CA PHE A 7 -17.64 8.46 -9.94
C PHE A 7 -18.15 7.66 -8.74
N ASN A 8 -19.36 7.92 -8.26
CA ASN A 8 -19.83 7.34 -6.99
C ASN A 8 -20.47 5.94 -7.07
N THR A 9 -20.62 5.34 -8.25
CA THR A 9 -21.10 3.95 -8.37
C THR A 9 -20.70 3.36 -9.73
N ILE A 10 -19.48 2.85 -9.84
CA ILE A 10 -19.18 1.87 -10.86
C ILE A 10 -19.45 0.52 -10.23
N ASP A 11 -20.60 -0.05 -10.52
CA ASP A 11 -20.98 -1.41 -10.13
C ASP A 11 -20.20 -2.40 -11.05
N LEU A 12 -18.95 -2.71 -10.63
CA LEU A 12 -18.07 -3.59 -11.39
C LEU A 12 -18.38 -5.05 -11.01
N LYS A 13 -19.22 -5.71 -11.83
CA LYS A 13 -19.31 -7.18 -11.79
C LYS A 13 -17.92 -7.78 -12.02
N PRO A 14 -17.54 -8.85 -11.29
CA PRO A 14 -16.30 -9.55 -11.54
C PRO A 14 -16.36 -10.17 -12.95
N MET A 15 -15.74 -9.52 -13.92
CA MET A 15 -15.44 -10.14 -15.20
C MET A 15 -14.13 -10.90 -15.04
N ALA A 16 -14.10 -12.16 -15.51
CA ALA A 16 -12.84 -12.85 -15.76
C ALA A 16 -12.08 -12.01 -16.80
N ASP A 17 -11.08 -11.27 -16.36
CA ASP A 17 -10.29 -10.39 -17.22
C ASP A 17 -8.89 -10.98 -17.34
N ASP A 18 -8.56 -11.44 -18.56
CA ASP A 18 -7.25 -12.04 -18.88
C ASP A 18 -6.06 -11.10 -18.61
N ARG A 19 -6.34 -9.82 -18.34
CA ARG A 19 -5.34 -8.83 -17.96
C ARG A 19 -4.94 -8.89 -16.49
N ILE A 20 -5.74 -9.57 -15.65
CA ILE A 20 -5.49 -9.67 -14.20
C ILE A 20 -4.95 -11.07 -13.90
N ARG A 21 -3.70 -11.14 -13.44
CA ARG A 21 -3.11 -12.37 -12.91
C ARG A 21 -2.94 -12.23 -11.40
N SER A 22 -3.51 -13.12 -10.61
CA SER A 22 -3.34 -13.17 -9.16
C SER A 22 -2.65 -14.45 -8.72
N TYR A 23 -1.83 -14.33 -7.68
CA TYR A 23 -1.08 -15.43 -7.09
C TYR A 23 -1.31 -15.47 -5.58
N ARG A 24 -1.64 -16.65 -5.08
CA ARG A 24 -1.79 -16.86 -3.64
C ARG A 24 -0.47 -17.22 -3.01
N GLY A 25 -0.08 -16.53 -1.93
CA GLY A 25 1.10 -16.84 -1.15
C GLY A 25 1.75 -15.62 -0.51
N ASP A 26 2.82 -15.87 0.22
CA ASP A 26 3.67 -14.85 0.80
C ASP A 26 4.29 -13.95 -0.28
N ALA A 27 4.26 -12.63 -0.06
CA ALA A 27 4.71 -11.67 -1.06
C ALA A 27 6.18 -11.86 -1.46
N ILE A 28 7.07 -12.16 -0.50
CA ILE A 28 8.49 -12.36 -0.76
C ILE A 28 8.72 -13.64 -1.58
N ALA A 29 8.06 -14.73 -1.19
CA ALA A 29 8.20 -16.02 -1.85
C ALA A 29 7.67 -15.95 -3.29
N VAL A 30 6.49 -15.38 -3.49
CA VAL A 30 5.88 -15.27 -4.82
C VAL A 30 6.66 -14.29 -5.70
N LEU A 31 7.12 -13.15 -5.19
CA LEU A 31 7.95 -12.21 -5.97
C LEU A 31 9.24 -12.88 -6.46
N LYS A 32 9.94 -13.63 -5.60
CA LYS A 32 11.13 -14.41 -6.01
C LYS A 32 10.81 -15.37 -7.16
N GLN A 33 9.70 -16.10 -7.04
CA GLN A 33 9.26 -17.04 -8.07
C GLN A 33 8.92 -16.33 -9.39
N ARG A 34 8.22 -15.18 -9.32
CA ARG A 34 7.84 -14.43 -10.53
C ARG A 34 9.04 -13.80 -11.22
N LEU A 35 9.98 -13.28 -10.45
CA LEU A 35 11.25 -12.79 -10.99
C LEU A 35 12.06 -13.89 -11.69
N ALA A 36 12.14 -15.08 -11.08
CA ALA A 36 12.81 -16.24 -11.67
C ALA A 36 12.10 -16.73 -12.95
N ALA A 37 10.78 -16.60 -13.03
CA ALA A 37 9.98 -16.89 -14.23
C ALA A 37 10.11 -15.81 -15.32
N GLY A 38 10.86 -14.72 -15.09
CA GLY A 38 11.07 -13.64 -16.04
C GLY A 38 10.02 -12.55 -16.04
N ASP A 39 9.05 -12.58 -15.11
CA ASP A 39 8.05 -11.49 -15.01
C ASP A 39 8.72 -10.15 -14.69
N ARG A 40 8.19 -9.09 -15.31
CA ARG A 40 8.59 -7.69 -15.12
C ARG A 40 7.33 -6.82 -15.07
N TRP A 41 7.45 -5.66 -14.46
CA TRP A 41 6.38 -4.68 -14.32
C TRP A 41 6.87 -3.27 -14.56
N ASP A 42 6.01 -2.44 -15.11
CA ASP A 42 6.29 -1.03 -15.40
C ASP A 42 5.97 -0.14 -14.19
N TYR A 43 5.00 -0.56 -13.40
CA TYR A 43 4.52 0.16 -12.22
C TYR A 43 4.30 -0.80 -11.05
N CYS A 44 4.39 -0.26 -9.84
CA CYS A 44 3.87 -0.89 -8.64
C CYS A 44 2.94 0.11 -7.93
N LEU A 45 1.76 -0.36 -7.55
CA LEU A 45 0.84 0.39 -6.69
C LEU A 45 0.29 -0.56 -5.64
N THR A 46 0.53 -0.25 -4.38
CA THR A 46 0.22 -1.18 -3.29
C THR A 46 0.00 -0.47 -1.96
N SER A 47 -0.70 -1.14 -1.05
CA SER A 47 -0.82 -0.76 0.36
C SER A 47 -0.48 -1.97 1.22
N PRO A 48 0.73 -2.04 1.79
CA PRO A 48 1.10 -3.14 2.68
C PRO A 48 0.25 -3.11 3.95
N PRO A 49 0.10 -4.25 4.66
CA PRO A 49 -0.49 -4.27 5.99
C PRO A 49 0.24 -3.32 6.92
N TYR A 50 -0.50 -2.47 7.66
CA TYR A 50 0.10 -1.49 8.55
C TYR A 50 0.55 -2.12 9.85
N TYR A 51 1.66 -1.64 10.39
CA TYR A 51 2.29 -2.18 11.57
C TYR A 51 1.36 -2.22 12.78
N GLY A 52 1.10 -3.43 13.29
CA GLY A 52 0.30 -3.68 14.49
C GLY A 52 -1.17 -3.29 14.39
N GLN A 53 -1.73 -3.04 13.20
CA GLN A 53 -3.10 -2.55 13.08
C GLN A 53 -4.14 -3.66 12.85
N ILE A 54 -3.91 -4.58 11.90
CA ILE A 54 -4.93 -5.56 11.51
C ILE A 54 -4.37 -6.97 11.51
N ASP A 55 -5.08 -7.89 12.18
CA ASP A 55 -4.88 -9.33 12.03
C ASP A 55 -5.85 -9.87 10.99
N TYR A 56 -5.32 -10.23 9.84
CA TYR A 56 -6.09 -10.85 8.76
C TYR A 56 -6.33 -12.34 8.98
N GLY A 57 -5.75 -12.93 10.04
CA GLY A 57 -5.93 -14.32 10.41
C GLY A 57 -5.12 -15.31 9.58
N HIS A 58 -4.09 -14.85 8.89
CA HIS A 58 -3.20 -15.70 8.08
C HIS A 58 -1.84 -15.86 8.77
N GLU A 59 -1.39 -17.11 8.88
CA GLU A 59 -0.03 -17.40 9.35
C GLU A 59 0.99 -16.77 8.39
N GLY A 60 2.00 -16.12 8.95
CA GLY A 60 3.03 -15.43 8.16
C GLY A 60 2.60 -14.12 7.52
N GLN A 61 1.44 -13.56 7.88
CA GLN A 61 1.07 -12.24 7.42
C GLN A 61 2.07 -11.17 7.90
N HIS A 62 2.37 -10.22 7.03
CA HIS A 62 3.14 -9.04 7.38
C HIS A 62 2.30 -8.04 8.19
N GLY A 63 2.96 -7.16 8.96
CA GLY A 63 2.32 -6.16 9.81
C GLY A 63 2.13 -6.60 11.26
N LEU A 64 2.48 -7.84 11.63
CA LEU A 64 2.40 -8.39 12.98
C LEU A 64 3.77 -8.82 13.53
N GLU A 65 4.84 -8.33 12.97
CA GLU A 65 6.20 -8.60 13.43
C GLU A 65 6.39 -8.11 14.88
N ASP A 66 7.35 -8.74 15.59
CA ASP A 66 7.57 -8.49 17.02
C ASP A 66 8.10 -7.09 17.31
N SER A 67 8.69 -6.41 16.34
CA SER A 67 9.20 -5.05 16.46
C SER A 67 9.01 -4.24 15.19
N LEU A 68 9.03 -2.91 15.34
CA LEU A 68 8.99 -1.97 14.22
C LEU A 68 10.12 -2.23 13.22
N ASP A 69 11.33 -2.50 13.72
CA ASP A 69 12.48 -2.75 12.84
C ASP A 69 12.30 -4.05 12.04
N ALA A 70 11.80 -5.13 12.66
CA ALA A 70 11.50 -6.38 11.95
C ALA A 70 10.43 -6.17 10.85
N TYR A 71 9.40 -5.37 11.12
CA TYR A 71 8.40 -5.00 10.12
C TYR A 71 9.00 -4.21 8.96
N LEU A 72 9.82 -3.20 9.28
CA LEU A 72 10.48 -2.41 8.24
C LEU A 72 11.48 -3.23 7.42
N ASP A 73 12.17 -4.20 8.03
CA ASP A 73 13.04 -5.15 7.34
C ASP A 73 12.25 -6.04 6.37
N THR A 74 11.08 -6.52 6.80
CA THR A 74 10.16 -7.29 5.96
C THR A 74 9.72 -6.48 4.73
N LEU A 75 9.25 -5.24 4.93
CA LEU A 75 8.86 -4.38 3.82
C LEU A 75 10.05 -4.05 2.91
N GLN A 76 11.21 -3.80 3.48
CA GLN A 76 12.43 -3.54 2.71
C GLN A 76 12.79 -4.72 1.80
N GLN A 77 12.65 -5.96 2.27
CA GLN A 77 12.85 -7.16 1.45
C GLN A 77 11.85 -7.22 0.29
N VAL A 78 10.57 -6.98 0.56
CA VAL A 78 9.53 -6.95 -0.49
C VAL A 78 9.89 -5.91 -1.55
N PHE A 79 10.20 -4.68 -1.14
CA PHE A 79 10.48 -3.60 -2.10
C PHE A 79 11.83 -3.73 -2.81
N ARG A 80 12.81 -4.46 -2.27
CA ARG A 80 14.00 -4.89 -3.03
C ARG A 80 13.63 -5.80 -4.20
N LEU A 81 12.71 -6.75 -4.01
CA LEU A 81 12.23 -7.61 -5.08
C LEU A 81 11.37 -6.83 -6.09
N VAL A 82 10.51 -5.93 -5.61
CA VAL A 82 9.77 -5.00 -6.48
C VAL A 82 10.74 -4.20 -7.34
N TYR A 83 11.80 -3.65 -6.77
CA TYR A 83 12.84 -2.90 -7.49
C TYR A 83 13.52 -3.71 -8.57
N GLN A 84 13.86 -4.98 -8.29
CA GLN A 84 14.52 -5.88 -9.26
C GLN A 84 13.68 -6.09 -10.52
N GLY A 85 12.37 -6.26 -10.38
CA GLY A 85 11.47 -6.50 -11.50
C GLY A 85 10.91 -5.22 -12.14
N LEU A 86 11.06 -4.06 -11.50
CA LEU A 86 10.56 -2.79 -12.01
C LEU A 86 11.37 -2.34 -13.24
N ALA A 87 10.67 -1.96 -14.30
CA ALA A 87 11.26 -1.43 -15.52
C ALA A 87 12.06 -0.13 -15.28
N GLU A 88 12.97 0.19 -16.19
CA GLU A 88 13.66 1.48 -16.17
C GLU A 88 12.66 2.63 -16.37
N GLY A 89 12.71 3.65 -15.52
CA GLY A 89 11.70 4.71 -15.47
C GLY A 89 10.38 4.30 -14.79
N GLY A 90 10.27 3.07 -14.32
CA GLY A 90 9.09 2.59 -13.60
C GLY A 90 8.87 3.34 -12.29
N VAL A 91 7.60 3.41 -11.87
CA VAL A 91 7.19 4.11 -10.66
C VAL A 91 6.54 3.15 -9.68
N CYS A 92 6.88 3.30 -8.41
CA CYS A 92 6.25 2.63 -7.30
C CYS A 92 5.52 3.64 -6.42
N TRP A 93 4.22 3.44 -6.22
CA TRP A 93 3.42 4.14 -5.24
C TRP A 93 3.09 3.21 -4.08
N ILE A 94 3.48 3.60 -2.87
CA ILE A 94 3.19 2.86 -1.64
C ILE A 94 2.25 3.71 -0.79
N VAL A 95 1.02 3.25 -0.64
CA VAL A 95 0.04 3.86 0.27
C VAL A 95 0.25 3.25 1.65
N ILE A 96 0.56 4.10 2.64
CA ILE A 96 0.89 3.62 3.99
C ILE A 96 0.50 4.65 5.05
N GLY A 97 -0.16 4.18 6.11
CA GLY A 97 -0.45 4.97 7.29
C GLY A 97 0.67 4.89 8.33
N ASP A 98 0.67 5.84 9.27
CA ASP A 98 1.50 5.75 10.46
C ASP A 98 0.80 4.95 11.57
N THR A 99 1.55 4.57 12.58
CA THR A 99 1.07 3.92 13.80
C THR A 99 1.63 4.66 14.99
N SER A 100 0.81 4.92 15.99
CA SER A 100 1.28 5.47 17.28
C SER A 100 1.71 4.36 18.21
N ASN A 101 2.72 4.64 19.04
CA ASN A 101 3.20 3.74 20.09
C ASN A 101 2.19 3.66 21.24
N ASN A 102 1.11 2.91 21.04
CA ASN A 102 0.00 2.85 21.98
C ASN A 102 0.03 1.56 22.78
N TYR A 103 -0.06 1.72 24.10
CA TYR A 103 -0.42 0.61 24.98
C TYR A 103 -1.92 0.34 24.89
N SER A 104 -2.31 -0.88 24.60
CA SER A 104 -3.70 -1.30 24.63
C SER A 104 -3.87 -2.62 25.38
N PRO A 105 -4.91 -2.77 26.22
CA PRO A 105 -5.19 -4.03 26.87
C PRO A 105 -5.47 -5.10 25.81
N VAL A 106 -4.76 -6.23 25.93
CA VAL A 106 -5.02 -7.42 25.11
C VAL A 106 -6.43 -7.90 25.42
N ARG A 107 -7.24 -8.17 24.41
CA ARG A 107 -8.45 -8.97 24.57
C ARG A 107 -8.10 -10.28 25.22
N ALA A 108 -8.87 -10.72 26.20
CA ALA A 108 -8.59 -11.90 27.02
C ALA A 108 -8.30 -13.12 26.13
N LYS A 109 -7.27 -13.89 26.53
CA LYS A 109 -6.87 -15.15 25.91
C LYS A 109 -8.11 -16.06 25.77
N GLY A 110 -8.51 -16.36 24.52
CA GLY A 110 -9.67 -17.25 24.26
C GLY A 110 -10.84 -16.61 23.50
N GLN A 111 -10.88 -15.30 23.30
CA GLN A 111 -11.84 -14.74 22.35
C GLN A 111 -11.40 -15.03 20.92
N ARG A 112 -12.29 -15.67 20.14
CA ARG A 112 -12.05 -15.89 18.70
C ARG A 112 -11.82 -14.53 18.05
N ARG A 113 -10.64 -14.32 17.48
CA ARG A 113 -10.36 -13.21 16.60
C ARG A 113 -11.18 -13.42 15.33
N GLN A 114 -11.93 -12.41 14.93
CA GLN A 114 -12.52 -12.40 13.60
C GLN A 114 -11.51 -11.73 12.65
N ALA A 115 -11.36 -12.25 11.45
CA ALA A 115 -10.55 -11.60 10.43
C ALA A 115 -11.03 -10.15 10.24
N GLY A 116 -10.11 -9.20 10.28
CA GLY A 116 -10.44 -7.77 10.20
C GLY A 116 -10.59 -7.05 11.55
N ASP A 117 -10.43 -7.73 12.67
CA ASP A 117 -10.38 -7.06 13.98
C ASP A 117 -9.12 -6.19 14.08
N TRP A 118 -9.29 -4.96 14.57
CA TRP A 118 -8.18 -4.06 14.83
C TRP A 118 -7.30 -4.61 15.94
N LEU A 119 -6.01 -4.82 15.63
CA LEU A 119 -5.02 -5.19 16.64
C LEU A 119 -4.44 -3.95 17.27
N TYR A 120 -4.57 -3.92 18.58
CA TYR A 120 -3.83 -2.99 19.41
C TYR A 120 -2.64 -3.75 20.00
N ARG A 121 -1.43 -3.30 19.76
CA ARG A 121 -0.23 -3.90 20.33
C ARG A 121 -0.23 -3.72 21.84
N ARG A 122 0.17 -4.76 22.54
CA ARG A 122 0.29 -4.73 24.00
C ARG A 122 1.62 -4.16 24.47
N SER A 123 2.69 -4.42 23.74
CA SER A 123 4.03 -3.91 24.01
C SER A 123 4.25 -2.60 23.27
N LEU A 124 4.87 -1.65 23.97
CA LEU A 124 5.38 -0.44 23.35
C LEU A 124 6.74 -0.75 22.70
N GLU A 125 7.10 0.01 21.66
CA GLU A 125 8.48 0.05 21.19
C GLU A 125 9.32 0.79 22.22
N ASP A 126 10.41 0.18 22.67
CA ASP A 126 11.21 0.68 23.82
C ASP A 126 11.82 2.06 23.60
N ASP A 127 12.14 2.40 22.34
CA ASP A 127 12.74 3.68 21.95
C ASP A 127 11.73 4.84 21.84
N TYR A 128 10.44 4.59 22.07
CA TYR A 128 9.36 5.57 21.91
C TYR A 128 8.53 5.70 23.18
N ARG A 129 8.09 6.92 23.44
CA ARG A 129 7.12 7.16 24.50
C ARG A 129 5.72 6.69 24.06
N GLU A 130 4.88 6.42 25.05
CA GLU A 130 3.46 6.13 24.78
C GLU A 130 2.83 7.28 24.01
N LYS A 131 2.04 6.93 22.96
CA LYS A 131 1.34 7.81 22.01
C LYS A 131 2.22 8.55 21.00
N GLU A 132 3.54 8.43 21.05
CA GLU A 132 4.38 8.98 19.98
C GLU A 132 4.09 8.29 18.65
N PRO A 133 4.06 9.04 17.51
CA PRO A 133 4.00 8.43 16.19
C PRO A 133 5.31 7.69 15.90
N LEU A 134 5.20 6.48 15.33
CA LEU A 134 6.37 5.65 15.02
C LEU A 134 7.09 6.10 13.74
N LEU A 135 6.51 7.05 13.00
CA LEU A 135 7.02 7.61 11.75
C LEU A 135 7.28 6.53 10.69
N VAL A 136 6.44 5.49 10.67
CA VAL A 136 6.57 4.33 9.77
C VAL A 136 6.78 4.73 8.31
N PRO A 137 5.97 5.64 7.71
CA PRO A 137 6.14 6.03 6.30
C PRO A 137 7.50 6.67 6.03
N ILE A 138 7.97 7.51 6.95
CA ILE A 138 9.25 8.24 6.81
C ILE A 138 10.44 7.29 6.95
N ARG A 139 10.39 6.40 7.95
CA ARG A 139 11.44 5.39 8.17
C ARG A 139 11.55 4.42 7.01
N LEU A 140 10.40 3.96 6.47
CA LEU A 140 10.39 3.14 5.27
C LEU A 140 11.01 3.89 4.08
N ALA A 141 10.64 5.15 3.88
CA ALA A 141 11.20 5.98 2.81
C ALA A 141 12.72 6.10 2.90
N GLU A 142 13.28 6.27 4.11
CA GLU A 142 14.72 6.36 4.34
C GLU A 142 15.43 5.02 4.05
N ARG A 143 14.86 3.89 4.51
CA ARG A 143 15.40 2.56 4.21
C ARG A 143 15.41 2.26 2.72
N LEU A 144 14.33 2.59 2.01
CA LEU A 144 14.24 2.38 0.57
C LEU A 144 15.24 3.28 -0.20
N ARG A 145 15.45 4.53 0.24
CA ARG A 145 16.51 5.38 -0.31
C ARG A 145 17.89 4.74 -0.15
N ALA A 146 18.19 4.18 1.01
CA ALA A 146 19.45 3.49 1.25
C ALA A 146 19.64 2.27 0.32
N ASP A 147 18.56 1.64 -0.10
CA ASP A 147 18.53 0.53 -1.07
C ASP A 147 18.61 0.98 -2.55
N GLY A 148 18.76 2.28 -2.81
CA GLY A 148 18.93 2.82 -4.16
C GLY A 148 17.64 3.30 -4.84
N TRP A 149 16.49 3.27 -4.15
CA TRP A 149 15.30 3.92 -4.65
C TRP A 149 15.46 5.45 -4.72
N VAL A 150 14.92 6.05 -5.75
CA VAL A 150 14.80 7.51 -5.85
C VAL A 150 13.47 7.95 -5.29
N MET A 151 13.47 8.56 -4.10
CA MET A 151 12.29 9.19 -3.54
C MET A 151 11.95 10.45 -4.32
N ARG A 152 10.84 10.43 -5.08
CA ARG A 152 10.40 11.57 -5.89
C ARG A 152 9.53 12.53 -5.11
N LYS A 153 8.60 11.99 -4.34
CA LYS A 153 7.65 12.78 -3.56
C LYS A 153 7.06 11.94 -2.44
N ILE A 154 6.73 12.57 -1.35
CA ILE A 154 5.77 12.07 -0.37
C ILE A 154 4.49 12.86 -0.63
N LEU A 155 3.43 12.16 -1.00
CA LEU A 155 2.10 12.72 -1.22
C LEU A 155 1.25 12.44 0.00
N ILE A 156 0.22 13.22 0.20
CA ILE A 156 -0.77 13.03 1.26
C ILE A 156 -2.08 12.57 0.63
N TRP A 157 -2.59 11.42 1.04
CA TRP A 157 -3.97 11.06 0.77
C TRP A 157 -4.84 11.59 1.90
N ASP A 158 -5.55 12.69 1.65
CA ASP A 158 -6.54 13.25 2.55
C ASP A 158 -7.86 12.46 2.43
N LYS A 159 -8.25 11.80 3.51
CA LYS A 159 -9.48 11.02 3.62
C LYS A 159 -10.72 11.87 3.91
N GLY A 160 -10.52 13.17 4.17
CA GLY A 160 -11.57 14.16 4.47
C GLY A 160 -12.14 14.05 5.87
N GLN A 161 -12.39 12.85 6.37
CA GLN A 161 -12.87 12.59 7.73
C GLN A 161 -12.21 11.32 8.28
N SER A 162 -11.91 11.32 9.56
CA SER A 162 -11.49 10.12 10.28
C SER A 162 -12.71 9.44 10.89
N SER A 163 -12.78 8.12 10.79
CA SER A 163 -13.69 7.30 11.60
C SER A 163 -13.24 7.23 13.07
N GLN A 164 -12.02 7.64 13.35
CA GLN A 164 -11.48 7.66 14.72
C GLN A 164 -11.68 9.02 15.32
N VAL A 165 -12.28 9.04 16.50
CA VAL A 165 -12.32 10.23 17.34
C VAL A 165 -10.93 10.42 17.92
N GLY A 166 -10.38 11.63 17.83
CA GLY A 166 -9.11 11.97 18.47
C GLY A 166 -9.12 11.58 19.95
N LYS A 167 -8.07 10.92 20.40
CA LYS A 167 -7.96 10.47 21.80
C LYS A 167 -7.00 11.41 22.54
N GLY A 168 -7.55 12.12 23.54
CA GLY A 168 -6.75 12.99 24.40
C GLY A 168 -6.39 14.32 23.74
N ASP A 169 -5.10 14.63 23.69
CA ASP A 169 -4.51 15.91 23.28
C ASP A 169 -4.11 15.99 21.79
N ALA A 170 -4.24 14.89 21.05
CA ALA A 170 -3.92 14.85 19.63
C ALA A 170 -5.18 14.80 18.74
N PRO A 171 -5.18 15.49 17.57
CA PRO A 171 -6.26 15.38 16.61
C PRO A 171 -6.35 13.96 16.02
N PRO A 172 -7.52 13.57 15.48
CA PRO A 172 -7.64 12.31 14.77
C PRO A 172 -6.85 12.35 13.47
N GLU A 173 -6.31 11.19 13.08
CA GLU A 173 -5.58 11.05 11.83
C GLU A 173 -6.57 11.00 10.65
N THR A 174 -6.49 12.00 9.76
CA THR A 174 -7.40 12.15 8.62
C THR A 174 -6.75 11.88 7.28
N HIS A 175 -5.49 11.46 7.28
CA HIS A 175 -4.70 11.23 6.07
C HIS A 175 -3.86 9.96 6.16
N GLU A 176 -3.36 9.55 5.02
CA GLU A 176 -2.30 8.57 4.85
C GLU A 176 -1.25 9.11 3.89
N TYR A 177 -0.10 8.47 3.85
CA TYR A 177 1.01 8.86 2.99
C TYR A 177 1.00 8.04 1.72
N VAL A 178 1.40 8.64 0.60
CA VAL A 178 1.70 7.93 -0.64
C VAL A 178 3.14 8.22 -1.01
N LEU A 179 4.00 7.24 -0.81
CA LEU A 179 5.41 7.33 -1.19
C LEU A 179 5.53 7.11 -2.69
N MET A 180 6.01 8.10 -3.42
CA MET A 180 6.27 8.01 -4.86
C MET A 180 7.75 7.79 -5.09
N LEU A 181 8.11 6.60 -5.54
CA LEU A 181 9.48 6.17 -5.76
C LEU A 181 9.69 5.72 -7.21
N GLY A 182 10.96 5.72 -7.64
CA GLY A 182 11.34 5.19 -8.92
C GLY A 182 12.78 4.69 -8.94
N LYS A 183 13.17 4.08 -10.05
CA LYS A 183 14.59 3.76 -10.29
C LYS A 183 15.37 5.01 -10.69
N SER A 184 16.66 5.05 -10.35
CA SER A 184 17.58 6.00 -10.97
C SER A 184 17.72 5.65 -12.46
N GLY A 185 17.44 6.64 -13.32
CA GLY A 185 17.69 6.48 -14.75
C GLY A 185 19.19 6.51 -15.06
N LYS A 186 19.54 6.28 -16.33
CA LYS A 186 20.91 6.46 -16.84
C LYS A 186 21.41 7.86 -16.46
N ASN A 187 22.62 7.97 -15.92
CA ASN A 187 23.24 9.19 -15.42
C ASN A 187 22.68 9.72 -14.08
N GLY A 188 22.06 8.88 -13.25
CA GLY A 188 21.58 9.27 -11.91
C GLY A 188 20.42 10.25 -11.89
N ARG A 189 19.81 10.57 -13.03
CA ARG A 189 18.63 11.41 -13.10
C ARG A 189 17.37 10.57 -13.05
N PRO A 190 16.41 10.87 -12.15
CA PRO A 190 15.15 10.17 -12.15
C PRO A 190 14.35 10.55 -13.40
N MET A 191 14.22 9.60 -14.32
CA MET A 191 13.28 9.71 -15.44
C MET A 191 12.13 8.76 -15.15
N LEU A 192 11.00 9.32 -14.69
CA LEU A 192 9.84 8.52 -14.40
C LEU A 192 8.87 8.52 -15.59
N ASN A 193 8.38 7.34 -15.94
CA ASN A 193 7.34 7.16 -16.95
C ASN A 193 5.95 7.53 -16.37
N ALA A 194 5.87 8.71 -15.78
CA ALA A 194 4.64 9.24 -15.20
C ALA A 194 4.53 10.75 -15.44
N LYS A 195 3.32 11.20 -15.74
CA LYS A 195 2.99 12.64 -15.80
C LYS A 195 2.90 13.20 -14.38
N PRO A 196 3.22 14.48 -14.17
CA PRO A 196 3.00 15.12 -12.88
C PRO A 196 1.53 15.06 -12.46
N LEU A 197 1.28 14.68 -11.22
CA LEU A 197 -0.03 14.84 -10.58
C LEU A 197 -0.31 16.34 -10.37
N ARG A 198 -1.59 16.71 -10.32
CA ARG A 198 -2.00 18.13 -10.16
C ARG A 198 -1.69 18.68 -8.77
N SER A 199 -1.67 17.82 -7.74
CA SER A 199 -1.46 18.17 -6.34
C SER A 199 -0.60 17.15 -5.64
N SER A 200 0.09 17.57 -4.57
CA SER A 200 0.72 16.66 -3.60
C SER A 200 -0.23 16.26 -2.48
N VAL A 201 -1.43 16.81 -2.42
CA VAL A 201 -2.52 16.39 -1.55
C VAL A 201 -3.63 15.85 -2.43
N LEU A 202 -3.95 14.58 -2.27
CA LEU A 202 -4.93 13.81 -3.03
C LEU A 202 -6.17 13.64 -2.15
N VAL A 203 -7.30 14.20 -2.55
CA VAL A 203 -8.52 14.17 -1.72
C VAL A 203 -9.46 13.09 -2.23
N HIS A 204 -9.49 11.96 -1.54
CA HIS A 204 -10.36 10.84 -1.85
C HIS A 204 -11.00 10.28 -0.58
N ARG A 205 -12.31 10.13 -0.59
CA ARG A 205 -13.02 9.54 0.56
C ARG A 205 -12.80 8.03 0.59
N PRO A 206 -12.51 7.44 1.75
CA PRO A 206 -12.49 5.98 1.90
C PRO A 206 -13.82 5.38 1.46
N CYS A 207 -13.76 4.23 0.82
CA CYS A 207 -14.94 3.43 0.54
C CYS A 207 -14.94 2.21 1.47
N GLY A 208 -16.07 1.92 2.10
CA GLY A 208 -16.24 0.69 2.86
C GLY A 208 -16.31 -0.52 1.92
N HIS A 209 -15.72 -1.64 2.33
CA HIS A 209 -15.84 -2.91 1.61
C HIS A 209 -16.30 -4.00 2.59
N PRO A 210 -17.30 -4.85 2.23
CA PRO A 210 -17.85 -5.84 3.18
C PRO A 210 -16.83 -6.86 3.69
N SER A 211 -15.82 -7.18 2.88
CA SER A 211 -14.80 -8.22 3.18
C SER A 211 -13.40 -7.67 3.49
N HIS A 212 -13.21 -6.34 3.47
CA HIS A 212 -11.89 -5.75 3.75
C HIS A 212 -12.04 -4.47 4.57
N PRO A 213 -11.36 -4.35 5.72
CA PRO A 213 -11.59 -3.26 6.67
C PRO A 213 -11.16 -1.88 6.16
N CYS A 214 -10.17 -1.80 5.27
CA CYS A 214 -9.61 -0.53 4.81
C CYS A 214 -9.02 -0.61 3.38
N PRO A 215 -9.83 -0.88 2.33
CA PRO A 215 -9.31 -0.78 0.98
C PRO A 215 -9.09 0.70 0.61
N PHE A 216 -8.01 1.00 -0.10
CA PHE A 216 -7.91 2.32 -0.72
C PHE A 216 -8.95 2.46 -1.84
N PRO A 217 -9.54 3.67 -2.04
CA PRO A 217 -10.65 3.83 -2.97
C PRO A 217 -10.19 3.75 -4.43
N ASP A 218 -11.04 3.23 -5.31
CA ASP A 218 -10.82 3.14 -6.76
C ASP A 218 -10.39 4.49 -7.35
N SER A 219 -10.94 5.59 -6.85
CA SER A 219 -10.62 6.95 -7.31
C SER A 219 -9.18 7.36 -7.04
N LEU A 220 -8.58 6.96 -5.90
CA LEU A 220 -7.17 7.20 -5.62
C LEU A 220 -6.28 6.39 -6.55
N VAL A 221 -6.59 5.09 -6.71
CA VAL A 221 -5.86 4.19 -7.63
C VAL A 221 -5.95 4.73 -9.06
N HIS A 222 -7.13 5.16 -9.49
CA HIS A 222 -7.34 5.74 -10.81
C HIS A 222 -6.51 7.01 -11.03
N GLU A 223 -6.47 7.93 -10.05
CA GLU A 223 -5.67 9.15 -10.16
C GLU A 223 -4.18 8.84 -10.30
N LEU A 224 -3.65 7.93 -9.47
CA LEU A 224 -2.25 7.53 -9.51
C LEU A 224 -1.89 6.83 -10.82
N LEU A 225 -2.65 5.80 -11.24
CA LEU A 225 -2.38 5.04 -12.46
C LEU A 225 -2.65 5.85 -13.74
N SER A 226 -3.57 6.81 -13.73
CA SER A 226 -3.80 7.71 -14.89
C SER A 226 -2.61 8.62 -15.16
N SER A 227 -1.70 8.79 -14.21
CA SER A 227 -0.44 9.50 -14.44
C SER A 227 0.57 8.69 -15.25
N ALA A 228 0.43 7.37 -15.31
CA ALA A 228 1.32 6.47 -16.05
C ALA A 228 1.34 6.79 -17.55
N THR A 229 2.52 6.65 -18.18
CA THR A 229 2.71 7.01 -19.60
C THR A 229 2.96 5.83 -20.51
N VAL A 230 3.19 4.63 -19.96
CA VAL A 230 3.43 3.41 -20.73
C VAL A 230 2.10 2.76 -21.12
N ALA A 231 1.81 2.70 -22.40
CA ALA A 231 0.59 2.07 -22.91
C ALA A 231 0.65 0.54 -22.72
N GLY A 232 -0.46 -0.06 -22.29
CA GLY A 232 -0.53 -1.52 -22.05
C GLY A 232 0.41 -2.03 -20.94
N ALA A 233 0.82 -1.13 -20.05
CA ALA A 233 1.74 -1.41 -18.94
C ALA A 233 1.28 -2.56 -18.06
N THR A 234 2.23 -3.17 -17.37
CA THR A 234 1.96 -4.13 -16.29
C THR A 234 2.12 -3.45 -14.93
N VAL A 235 1.11 -3.54 -14.09
CA VAL A 235 1.09 -3.01 -12.71
C VAL A 235 1.21 -4.18 -11.73
N LEU A 236 2.16 -4.09 -10.80
CA LEU A 236 2.31 -5.04 -9.69
C LEU A 236 1.62 -4.50 -8.44
N ASP A 237 0.94 -5.38 -7.72
CA ASP A 237 0.49 -5.16 -6.35
C ASP A 237 0.83 -6.37 -5.48
N PRO A 238 1.90 -6.32 -4.66
CA PRO A 238 2.31 -7.42 -3.80
C PRO A 238 1.44 -7.62 -2.54
N TYR A 239 0.41 -6.79 -2.34
CA TYR A 239 -0.58 -6.90 -1.27
C TYR A 239 -1.98 -6.66 -1.83
N PHE A 240 -2.41 -7.55 -2.72
CA PHE A 240 -3.51 -7.35 -3.66
C PHE A 240 -4.89 -7.20 -3.01
N GLY A 241 -5.11 -7.81 -1.85
CA GLY A 241 -6.35 -7.73 -1.10
C GLY A 241 -7.60 -8.00 -1.96
N THR A 242 -8.50 -7.04 -2.01
CA THR A 242 -9.73 -7.14 -2.83
C THR A 242 -9.54 -6.92 -4.33
N GLY A 243 -8.30 -6.70 -4.78
CA GLY A 243 -7.98 -6.53 -6.20
C GLY A 243 -8.29 -5.16 -6.78
N THR A 244 -8.39 -4.12 -5.96
CA THR A 244 -8.68 -2.75 -6.41
C THR A 244 -7.68 -2.27 -7.46
N THR A 245 -6.38 -2.49 -7.22
CA THR A 245 -5.31 -2.13 -8.17
C THR A 245 -5.52 -2.82 -9.53
N GLY A 246 -5.78 -4.12 -9.54
CA GLY A 246 -5.99 -4.89 -10.76
C GLY A 246 -7.22 -4.43 -11.55
N ARG A 247 -8.31 -4.23 -10.85
CA ARG A 247 -9.58 -3.77 -11.43
C ARG A 247 -9.43 -2.41 -12.11
N VAL A 248 -8.80 -1.45 -11.43
CA VAL A 248 -8.58 -0.11 -11.99
C VAL A 248 -7.54 -0.14 -13.12
N ALA A 249 -6.46 -0.91 -12.98
CA ALA A 249 -5.47 -1.09 -14.03
C ALA A 249 -6.11 -1.62 -15.32
N SER A 250 -6.98 -2.63 -15.21
CA SER A 250 -7.73 -3.18 -16.33
C SER A 250 -8.62 -2.15 -17.03
N LEU A 251 -9.33 -1.31 -16.26
CA LEU A 251 -10.14 -0.21 -16.82
C LEU A 251 -9.30 0.80 -17.61
N LEU A 252 -8.05 0.99 -17.23
CA LEU A 252 -7.09 1.86 -17.92
C LEU A 252 -6.34 1.15 -19.07
N GLY A 253 -6.74 -0.08 -19.43
CA GLY A 253 -6.10 -0.87 -20.49
C GLY A 253 -4.74 -1.45 -20.12
N MET A 254 -4.41 -1.52 -18.84
CA MET A 254 -3.18 -2.08 -18.30
C MET A 254 -3.38 -3.55 -17.91
N LYS A 255 -2.28 -4.28 -17.78
CA LYS A 255 -2.22 -5.61 -17.15
C LYS A 255 -1.89 -5.47 -15.68
N SER A 256 -2.24 -6.47 -14.87
CA SER A 256 -1.84 -6.49 -13.47
C SER A 256 -1.34 -7.86 -13.00
N ILE A 257 -0.44 -7.81 -12.02
CA ILE A 257 0.03 -8.95 -11.25
C ILE A 257 -0.28 -8.65 -9.78
N GLY A 258 -1.17 -9.44 -9.19
CA GLY A 258 -1.53 -9.34 -7.78
C GLY A 258 -0.97 -10.50 -6.97
N ILE A 259 -0.58 -10.23 -5.72
CA ILE A 259 -0.14 -11.26 -4.76
C ILE A 259 -0.89 -11.06 -3.46
N ASP A 260 -1.48 -12.12 -2.91
CA ASP A 260 -2.18 -12.05 -1.62
C ASP A 260 -2.13 -13.40 -0.90
N LEU A 261 -2.11 -13.39 0.44
CA LEU A 261 -2.13 -14.61 1.27
C LEU A 261 -3.50 -15.28 1.27
N GLY A 262 -4.58 -14.50 1.18
CA GLY A 262 -5.97 -14.94 1.29
C GLY A 262 -6.70 -15.13 -0.03
N ALA A 263 -6.09 -14.78 -1.17
CA ALA A 263 -6.74 -14.82 -2.48
C ALA A 263 -6.99 -16.25 -3.01
#